data_bbd30c22f7df7adc9831e75dcbcfba6d
#
_entry.id   bbd30c22f7df7adc9831e75dcbcfba6d
#
_cell.length_a   1.000
_cell.length_b   1.000
_cell.length_c   1.000
_cell.angle_alpha   90.00
_cell.angle_beta   90.00
_cell.angle_gamma   90.00
#
_symmetry.space_group_name_H-M   'P 1'
#
loop_
_entity.id
_entity.type
_entity.pdbx_description
1 polymer ?
#
loop_
_entity_poly.entity_id
_entity_poly.type
_entity_poly.pdbx_seq_one_letter_code
_entity_poly.pdbx_strand_id
1 'polypeptide(L)'
;MNIQEIYKIYQQYPIVTTDSRNCPEGSIFVALKGASFDGNKFAEAALEKGCSYAIVDEKEYVKPDDNRFILVDDALITYKELAREHRRQFSIPVIGITGTNGKTTSKELISAVLAEKFKVHHTEANYNNDVGVPRTLLALRPEHEIAVIEMGASHPGDIEKLVKYVEPTCGLITNVGRAHLQGFGSFEGVKRTKGELYDFLKAHDGLLFLNESNADLTEMAAQREFERVITYGQDDTADVEGHVISCAPFLKFAWQSRLNTQQPATTIYEVLTHLIGSYNLDNMLAAITIGLHFGVTPQQICHALENYVPHNNRSQLTETAHNKLIVDAYNANPSSMAAAIENFHVMDVNNKMAILGDMRELGDASAEEHQK
;
A
#
# COMPACT_ATOMS: atom_id res chain seq x y z
N MET A 1 19.49 -14.77 21.51
CA MET A 1 19.39 -13.32 21.80
C MET A 1 17.92 -12.95 21.69
N ASN A 2 17.39 -12.17 22.63
CA ASN A 2 15.99 -11.72 22.56
C ASN A 2 15.84 -10.47 21.65
N ILE A 3 14.60 -10.09 21.30
CA ILE A 3 14.35 -9.00 20.33
C ILE A 3 14.84 -7.64 20.84
N GLN A 4 14.77 -7.36 22.15
CA GLN A 4 15.24 -6.10 22.73
C GLN A 4 16.77 -5.98 22.66
N GLU A 5 17.50 -7.08 22.77
CA GLU A 5 18.96 -7.11 22.59
C GLU A 5 19.33 -6.87 21.13
N ILE A 6 18.61 -7.49 20.18
CA ILE A 6 18.80 -7.26 18.74
C ILE A 6 18.44 -5.81 18.38
N TYR A 7 17.39 -5.26 18.98
CA TYR A 7 16.99 -3.87 18.76
C TYR A 7 18.08 -2.87 19.23
N LYS A 8 18.77 -3.14 20.34
CA LYS A 8 19.92 -2.31 20.77
C LYS A 8 21.06 -2.33 19.77
N ILE A 9 21.28 -3.46 19.09
CA ILE A 9 22.28 -3.54 18.01
C ILE A 9 21.78 -2.71 16.82
N TYR A 10 20.50 -2.84 16.44
CA TYR A 10 19.90 -2.04 15.37
C TYR A 10 20.00 -0.53 15.65
N GLN A 11 19.82 -0.07 16.87
CA GLN A 11 19.96 1.34 17.22
C GLN A 11 21.37 1.90 16.94
N GLN A 12 22.39 1.05 17.02
CA GLN A 12 23.78 1.42 16.69
C GLN A 12 24.07 1.27 15.20
N TYR A 13 23.39 0.35 14.53
CA TYR A 13 23.54 0.00 13.11
C TYR A 13 22.16 0.04 12.39
N PRO A 14 21.60 1.24 12.16
CA PRO A 14 20.19 1.39 11.78
C PRO A 14 19.92 1.12 10.28
N ILE A 15 20.70 0.27 9.66
CA ILE A 15 20.52 -0.19 8.29
C ILE A 15 20.41 -1.71 8.30
N VAL A 16 19.33 -2.21 7.72
CA VAL A 16 19.11 -3.65 7.55
C VAL A 16 19.06 -3.99 6.08
N THR A 17 19.76 -5.05 5.69
CA THR A 17 19.70 -5.60 4.33
C THR A 17 19.35 -7.08 4.35
N THR A 18 18.55 -7.51 3.39
CA THR A 18 18.25 -8.93 3.11
C THR A 18 18.89 -9.39 1.80
N ASP A 19 19.63 -8.50 1.13
CA ASP A 19 20.30 -8.78 -0.15
C ASP A 19 21.82 -8.84 0.05
N SER A 20 22.38 -10.03 0.02
CA SER A 20 23.82 -10.27 0.17
C SER A 20 24.71 -9.67 -0.94
N ARG A 21 24.10 -9.16 -2.01
CA ARG A 21 24.79 -8.43 -3.09
C ARG A 21 24.96 -6.95 -2.76
N ASN A 22 24.05 -6.42 -1.93
CA ASN A 22 24.06 -5.03 -1.47
C ASN A 22 24.17 -5.00 0.06
N CYS A 23 25.40 -4.90 0.56
CA CYS A 23 25.76 -4.88 1.98
C CYS A 23 26.35 -3.51 2.33
N PRO A 24 25.52 -2.49 2.64
CA PRO A 24 26.04 -1.21 3.09
C PRO A 24 26.94 -1.37 4.31
N GLU A 25 28.01 -0.59 4.38
CA GLU A 25 28.91 -0.61 5.54
C GLU A 25 28.14 -0.30 6.83
N GLY A 26 28.39 -1.08 7.86
CA GLY A 26 27.70 -0.93 9.14
C GLY A 26 26.27 -1.49 9.17
N SER A 27 25.78 -2.17 8.13
CA SER A 27 24.45 -2.75 8.12
C SER A 27 24.34 -4.07 8.88
N ILE A 28 23.12 -4.48 9.17
CA ILE A 28 22.76 -5.80 9.68
C ILE A 28 22.21 -6.63 8.52
N PHE A 29 22.86 -7.73 8.19
CA PHE A 29 22.34 -8.68 7.22
C PHE A 29 21.34 -9.63 7.87
N VAL A 30 20.18 -9.84 7.26
CA VAL A 30 19.18 -10.84 7.69
C VAL A 30 19.13 -11.95 6.65
N ALA A 31 19.50 -13.16 7.07
CA ALA A 31 19.61 -14.33 6.21
C ALA A 31 18.25 -14.98 5.96
N LEU A 32 17.45 -14.40 5.07
CA LEU A 32 16.14 -14.93 4.72
C LEU A 32 16.26 -16.19 3.85
N LYS A 33 15.31 -17.11 4.01
CA LYS A 33 15.13 -18.28 3.14
C LYS A 33 13.99 -18.02 2.15
N GLY A 34 14.19 -18.41 0.91
CA GLY A 34 13.19 -18.45 -0.13
C GLY A 34 13.01 -19.87 -0.67
N ALA A 35 12.05 -20.05 -1.58
CA ALA A 35 11.76 -21.37 -2.15
C ALA A 35 12.96 -21.98 -2.91
N SER A 36 13.87 -21.15 -3.43
CA SER A 36 15.01 -21.58 -4.26
C SER A 36 16.37 -21.12 -3.73
N PHE A 37 16.43 -20.45 -2.60
CA PHE A 37 17.68 -19.96 -2.02
C PHE A 37 17.64 -19.97 -0.49
N ASP A 38 18.84 -20.05 0.09
CA ASP A 38 19.06 -19.98 1.54
C ASP A 38 20.06 -18.85 1.84
N GLY A 39 19.57 -17.82 2.53
CA GLY A 39 20.36 -16.64 2.89
C GLY A 39 21.48 -16.93 3.87
N ASN A 40 21.35 -17.98 4.70
CA ASN A 40 22.38 -18.35 5.68
C ASN A 40 23.74 -18.60 5.04
N LYS A 41 23.77 -19.18 3.84
CA LYS A 41 24.98 -19.43 3.04
C LYS A 41 25.78 -18.17 2.69
N PHE A 42 25.14 -17.01 2.75
CA PHE A 42 25.75 -15.73 2.39
C PHE A 42 26.13 -14.86 3.59
N ALA A 43 25.88 -15.33 4.82
CA ALA A 43 26.08 -14.55 6.03
C ALA A 43 27.55 -14.12 6.22
N GLU A 44 28.49 -15.05 6.01
CA GLU A 44 29.92 -14.75 6.07
C GLU A 44 30.32 -13.72 5.01
N ALA A 45 29.93 -13.94 3.75
CA ALA A 45 30.23 -13.02 2.67
C ALA A 45 29.61 -11.63 2.88
N ALA A 46 28.46 -11.53 3.53
CA ALA A 46 27.84 -10.25 3.89
C ALA A 46 28.67 -9.49 4.94
N LEU A 47 29.18 -10.20 5.96
CA LEU A 47 30.09 -9.63 6.96
C LEU A 47 31.42 -9.17 6.33
N GLU A 48 31.96 -9.92 5.38
CA GLU A 48 33.19 -9.55 4.66
C GLU A 48 33.00 -8.32 3.76
N LYS A 49 31.77 -8.10 3.26
CA LYS A 49 31.40 -6.95 2.42
C LYS A 49 31.09 -5.67 3.19
N GLY A 50 31.05 -5.71 4.52
CA GLY A 50 30.86 -4.52 5.35
C GLY A 50 29.66 -4.56 6.29
N CYS A 51 28.83 -5.62 6.29
CA CYS A 51 27.84 -5.78 7.34
C CYS A 51 28.50 -5.93 8.71
N SER A 52 27.98 -5.23 9.72
CA SER A 52 28.47 -5.33 11.10
C SER A 52 27.97 -6.59 11.80
N TYR A 53 26.78 -7.05 11.48
CA TYR A 53 26.15 -8.24 12.03
C TYR A 53 25.42 -9.03 10.96
N ALA A 54 25.25 -10.34 11.22
CA ALA A 54 24.43 -11.24 10.41
C ALA A 54 23.47 -12.03 11.31
N ILE A 55 22.17 -11.86 11.09
CA ILE A 55 21.10 -12.66 11.72
C ILE A 55 20.91 -13.91 10.88
N VAL A 56 21.11 -15.06 11.50
CA VAL A 56 21.03 -16.40 10.87
C VAL A 56 20.15 -17.32 11.70
N ASP A 57 19.48 -18.28 11.07
CA ASP A 57 18.62 -19.27 11.74
C ASP A 57 19.12 -20.72 11.60
N GLU A 58 20.33 -20.92 11.06
CA GLU A 58 20.98 -22.22 10.97
C GLU A 58 22.34 -22.20 11.65
N LYS A 59 22.48 -23.02 12.69
CA LYS A 59 23.68 -23.08 13.54
C LYS A 59 24.95 -23.42 12.78
N GLU A 60 24.86 -24.18 11.71
CA GLU A 60 26.02 -24.62 10.91
C GLU A 60 26.76 -23.45 10.23
N TYR A 61 26.08 -22.30 10.02
CA TYR A 61 26.69 -21.10 9.42
C TYR A 61 27.27 -20.13 10.46
N VAL A 62 27.09 -20.41 11.76
CA VAL A 62 27.63 -19.58 12.83
C VAL A 62 29.11 -19.97 13.07
N LYS A 63 30.00 -18.97 13.02
CA LYS A 63 31.40 -19.17 13.44
C LYS A 63 31.49 -18.98 14.95
N PRO A 64 31.96 -19.99 15.72
CA PRO A 64 31.98 -19.94 17.20
C PRO A 64 32.80 -18.78 17.80
N ASP A 65 33.82 -18.35 17.08
CA ASP A 65 34.76 -17.30 17.55
C ASP A 65 34.41 -15.92 16.96
N ASP A 66 33.27 -15.78 16.25
CA ASP A 66 32.82 -14.52 15.65
C ASP A 66 31.46 -14.09 16.23
N ASN A 67 31.49 -13.12 17.13
CA ASN A 67 30.30 -12.58 17.81
C ASN A 67 29.42 -11.69 16.93
N ARG A 68 29.74 -11.52 15.65
CA ARG A 68 28.92 -10.80 14.69
C ARG A 68 27.76 -11.65 14.16
N PHE A 69 27.81 -12.97 14.36
CA PHE A 69 26.69 -13.86 14.04
C PHE A 69 25.66 -13.86 15.17
N ILE A 70 24.42 -13.54 14.84
CA ILE A 70 23.27 -13.58 15.75
C ILE A 70 22.40 -14.77 15.35
N LEU A 71 22.51 -15.87 16.09
CA LEU A 71 21.68 -17.06 15.88
C LEU A 71 20.31 -16.83 16.50
N VAL A 72 19.25 -17.06 15.70
CA VAL A 72 17.83 -16.98 16.07
C VAL A 72 17.10 -18.24 15.64
N ASP A 73 15.87 -18.43 16.13
CA ASP A 73 15.04 -19.59 15.75
C ASP A 73 14.49 -19.47 14.32
N ASP A 74 14.14 -18.26 13.89
CA ASP A 74 13.62 -17.93 12.57
C ASP A 74 14.03 -16.50 12.19
N ALA A 75 14.77 -16.35 11.10
CA ALA A 75 15.29 -15.07 10.65
C ALA A 75 14.18 -14.14 10.14
N LEU A 76 13.14 -14.68 9.48
CA LEU A 76 12.03 -13.88 8.98
C LEU A 76 11.13 -13.37 10.11
N ILE A 77 10.82 -14.21 11.09
CA ILE A 77 10.06 -13.79 12.28
C ILE A 77 10.87 -12.74 13.06
N THR A 78 12.16 -12.97 13.27
CA THR A 78 13.03 -12.00 13.94
C THR A 78 13.08 -10.66 13.20
N TYR A 79 13.13 -10.67 11.88
CA TYR A 79 13.09 -9.47 11.05
C TYR A 79 11.81 -8.67 11.23
N LYS A 80 10.67 -9.37 11.23
CA LYS A 80 9.34 -8.78 11.46
C LYS A 80 9.21 -8.21 12.88
N GLU A 81 9.63 -8.96 13.89
CA GLU A 81 9.57 -8.49 15.28
C GLU A 81 10.53 -7.32 15.53
N LEU A 82 11.71 -7.30 14.89
CA LEU A 82 12.61 -6.15 14.92
C LEU A 82 11.95 -4.90 14.34
N ALA A 83 11.25 -5.06 13.21
CA ALA A 83 10.51 -3.98 12.58
C ALA A 83 9.34 -3.48 13.46
N ARG A 84 8.63 -4.40 14.12
CA ARG A 84 7.57 -4.05 15.08
C ARG A 84 8.12 -3.31 16.30
N GLU A 85 9.22 -3.79 16.88
CA GLU A 85 9.87 -3.14 18.02
C GLU A 85 10.28 -1.70 17.63
N HIS A 86 10.84 -1.53 16.43
CA HIS A 86 11.18 -0.20 15.90
C HIS A 86 9.94 0.67 15.69
N ARG A 87 8.87 0.14 15.06
CA ARG A 87 7.59 0.84 14.85
C ARG A 87 7.03 1.41 16.16
N ARG A 88 7.14 0.66 17.26
CA ARG A 88 6.61 1.03 18.58
C ARG A 88 7.34 2.20 19.24
N GLN A 89 8.51 2.57 18.74
CA GLN A 89 9.23 3.75 19.23
C GLN A 89 8.61 5.07 18.72
N PHE A 90 7.65 4.99 17.78
CA PHE A 90 7.03 6.16 17.16
C PHE A 90 5.55 6.26 17.53
N SER A 91 5.15 7.40 18.11
CA SER A 91 3.74 7.71 18.44
C SER A 91 2.99 8.35 17.29
N ILE A 92 3.56 8.39 16.08
CA ILE A 92 2.96 9.00 14.91
C ILE A 92 1.74 8.22 14.42
N PRO A 93 0.77 8.86 13.77
CA PRO A 93 -0.30 8.18 13.06
C PRO A 93 0.26 7.26 11.98
N VAL A 94 -0.32 6.07 11.85
CA VAL A 94 0.01 5.11 10.81
C VAL A 94 -1.25 4.71 10.07
N ILE A 95 -1.29 5.00 8.80
CA ILE A 95 -2.40 4.70 7.89
C ILE A 95 -2.12 3.35 7.23
N GLY A 96 -2.94 2.35 7.52
CA GLY A 96 -2.88 1.03 6.89
C GLY A 96 -3.74 0.98 5.63
N ILE A 97 -3.16 0.56 4.51
CA ILE A 97 -3.88 0.45 3.23
C ILE A 97 -3.81 -0.98 2.72
N THR A 98 -4.97 -1.56 2.42
CA THR A 98 -5.07 -2.78 1.63
C THR A 98 -6.18 -2.67 0.58
N GLY A 99 -6.41 -3.72 -0.19
CA GLY A 99 -7.43 -3.78 -1.23
C GLY A 99 -6.99 -4.65 -2.41
N THR A 100 -7.86 -4.84 -3.36
CA THR A 100 -7.53 -5.57 -4.58
C THR A 100 -6.76 -4.67 -5.55
N ASN A 101 -7.38 -3.59 -5.99
CA ASN A 101 -6.81 -2.60 -6.92
C ASN A 101 -6.65 -1.24 -6.25
N GLY A 102 -5.86 -0.34 -6.82
CA GLY A 102 -5.74 1.04 -6.38
C GLY A 102 -4.86 1.28 -5.13
N LYS A 103 -4.37 0.24 -4.43
CA LYS A 103 -3.55 0.39 -3.21
C LYS A 103 -2.37 1.35 -3.38
N THR A 104 -1.53 1.10 -4.37
CA THR A 104 -0.33 1.91 -4.63
C THR A 104 -0.71 3.32 -5.07
N THR A 105 -1.72 3.46 -5.94
CA THR A 105 -2.21 4.77 -6.37
C THR A 105 -2.77 5.56 -5.18
N SER A 106 -3.62 4.95 -4.34
CA SER A 106 -4.12 5.60 -3.12
C SER A 106 -2.98 5.96 -2.17
N LYS A 107 -2.02 5.06 -1.95
CA LYS A 107 -0.83 5.33 -1.13
C LYS A 107 -0.06 6.55 -1.62
N GLU A 108 0.22 6.63 -2.92
CA GLU A 108 0.95 7.76 -3.51
C GLU A 108 0.15 9.07 -3.39
N LEU A 109 -1.14 9.05 -3.69
CA LEU A 109 -2.00 10.23 -3.59
C LEU A 109 -2.15 10.71 -2.15
N ILE A 110 -2.40 9.81 -1.21
CA ILE A 110 -2.46 10.10 0.23
C ILE A 110 -1.14 10.71 0.71
N SER A 111 -0.02 10.10 0.29
CA SER A 111 1.30 10.60 0.66
C SER A 111 1.59 11.98 0.08
N ALA A 112 1.21 12.24 -1.18
CA ALA A 112 1.36 13.55 -1.81
C ALA A 112 0.54 14.64 -1.11
N VAL A 113 -0.72 14.34 -0.78
CA VAL A 113 -1.61 15.26 -0.05
C VAL A 113 -1.06 15.54 1.36
N LEU A 114 -0.66 14.51 2.10
CA LEU A 114 -0.12 14.69 3.46
C LEU A 114 1.22 15.42 3.46
N ALA A 115 2.04 15.27 2.40
CA ALA A 115 3.34 15.94 2.28
C ALA A 115 3.23 17.47 2.16
N GLU A 116 2.06 18.02 1.83
CA GLU A 116 1.79 19.45 1.89
C GLU A 116 1.91 20.04 3.33
N LYS A 117 1.86 19.16 4.34
CA LYS A 117 1.87 19.59 5.74
C LYS A 117 2.87 18.82 6.61
N PHE A 118 3.16 17.56 6.30
CA PHE A 118 3.89 16.65 7.16
C PHE A 118 5.13 16.07 6.46
N LYS A 119 6.10 15.64 7.24
CA LYS A 119 7.17 14.75 6.77
C LYS A 119 6.62 13.31 6.75
N VAL A 120 6.21 12.88 5.58
CA VAL A 120 5.53 11.58 5.37
C VAL A 120 6.55 10.47 5.15
N HIS A 121 6.36 9.36 5.87
CA HIS A 121 6.98 8.08 5.54
C HIS A 121 5.97 7.18 4.84
N HIS A 122 6.34 6.49 3.77
CA HIS A 122 5.42 5.60 3.07
C HIS A 122 6.12 4.38 2.48
N THR A 123 5.34 3.34 2.19
CA THR A 123 5.82 2.16 1.48
C THR A 123 6.38 2.56 0.11
N GLU A 124 7.66 2.29 -0.13
CA GLU A 124 8.29 2.47 -1.42
C GLU A 124 7.92 1.34 -2.38
N ALA A 125 7.83 1.66 -3.67
CA ALA A 125 7.52 0.70 -4.73
C ALA A 125 6.34 -0.22 -4.36
N ASN A 126 6.53 -1.53 -4.41
CA ASN A 126 5.57 -2.57 -4.06
C ASN A 126 5.99 -3.38 -2.81
N TYR A 127 6.73 -2.77 -1.88
CA TYR A 127 7.20 -3.43 -0.65
C TYR A 127 6.06 -3.63 0.35
N ASN A 128 5.04 -4.39 -0.05
CA ASN A 128 3.79 -4.57 0.68
C ASN A 128 3.57 -6.00 1.21
N ASN A 129 4.60 -6.85 1.15
CA ASN A 129 4.56 -8.24 1.58
C ASN A 129 5.36 -8.47 2.87
N ASP A 130 5.51 -9.74 3.26
CA ASP A 130 6.20 -10.22 4.45
C ASP A 130 7.65 -9.72 4.64
N VAL A 131 8.32 -9.35 3.57
CA VAL A 131 9.69 -8.81 3.58
C VAL A 131 9.69 -7.29 3.38
N GLY A 132 8.81 -6.80 2.53
CA GLY A 132 8.73 -5.39 2.18
C GLY A 132 8.17 -4.50 3.30
N VAL A 133 7.14 -4.98 4.02
CA VAL A 133 6.56 -4.23 5.15
C VAL A 133 7.57 -4.03 6.28
N PRO A 134 8.29 -5.06 6.77
CA PRO A 134 9.37 -4.85 7.74
C PRO A 134 10.45 -3.88 7.26
N ARG A 135 10.85 -3.95 6.00
CA ARG A 135 11.78 -2.99 5.39
C ARG A 135 11.29 -1.55 5.51
N THR A 136 10.01 -1.34 5.18
CA THR A 136 9.38 -0.02 5.29
C THR A 136 9.37 0.47 6.73
N LEU A 137 8.97 -0.37 7.69
CA LEU A 137 8.92 0.01 9.10
C LEU A 137 10.30 0.35 9.67
N LEU A 138 11.34 -0.42 9.34
CA LEU A 138 12.72 -0.16 9.76
C LEU A 138 13.33 1.10 9.13
N ALA A 139 12.72 1.64 8.10
CA ALA A 139 13.11 2.92 7.50
C ALA A 139 12.45 4.14 8.17
N LEU A 140 11.58 3.97 9.17
CA LEU A 140 11.07 5.07 9.98
C LEU A 140 12.22 5.81 10.69
N ARG A 141 12.10 7.13 10.77
CA ARG A 141 13.08 8.02 11.41
C ARG A 141 12.36 9.05 12.29
N PRO A 142 13.06 9.65 13.28
CA PRO A 142 12.46 10.61 14.20
C PRO A 142 11.84 11.85 13.55
N GLU A 143 12.27 12.20 12.35
CA GLU A 143 11.72 13.34 11.60
C GLU A 143 10.36 13.04 10.95
N HIS A 144 9.95 11.79 10.82
CA HIS A 144 8.66 11.45 10.23
C HIS A 144 7.52 11.74 11.20
N GLU A 145 6.47 12.38 10.69
CA GLU A 145 5.31 12.84 11.46
C GLU A 145 4.07 11.98 11.20
N ILE A 146 4.05 11.25 10.10
CA ILE A 146 2.95 10.36 9.70
C ILE A 146 3.49 9.27 8.77
N ALA A 147 2.88 8.08 8.82
CA ALA A 147 3.28 6.98 7.95
C ALA A 147 2.09 6.39 7.16
N VAL A 148 2.33 5.99 5.91
CA VAL A 148 1.35 5.38 5.00
C VAL A 148 1.88 4.02 4.56
N ILE A 149 1.29 2.94 5.08
CA ILE A 149 1.81 1.58 4.91
C ILE A 149 0.86 0.74 4.07
N GLU A 150 1.33 0.36 2.88
CA GLU A 150 0.61 -0.55 1.98
C GLU A 150 0.82 -2.00 2.41
N MET A 151 -0.28 -2.77 2.49
CA MET A 151 -0.28 -4.19 2.84
C MET A 151 -0.94 -5.00 1.73
N GLY A 152 -0.15 -5.88 1.11
CA GLY A 152 -0.58 -6.80 0.07
C GLY A 152 -0.99 -8.16 0.64
N ALA A 153 -1.86 -8.88 -0.07
CA ALA A 153 -2.23 -10.25 0.27
C ALA A 153 -2.56 -11.04 -0.98
N SER A 154 -2.21 -12.31 -0.96
CA SER A 154 -2.54 -13.32 -1.97
C SER A 154 -3.18 -14.59 -1.38
N HIS A 155 -3.14 -14.76 -0.05
CA HIS A 155 -3.72 -15.89 0.68
C HIS A 155 -4.45 -15.43 1.94
N PRO A 156 -5.39 -16.23 2.47
CA PRO A 156 -6.04 -15.98 3.75
C PRO A 156 -5.03 -15.82 4.90
N GLY A 157 -5.27 -14.86 5.78
CA GLY A 157 -4.42 -14.55 6.94
C GLY A 157 -3.19 -13.66 6.61
N ASP A 158 -2.98 -13.27 5.36
CA ASP A 158 -1.82 -12.44 5.00
C ASP A 158 -1.92 -11.04 5.60
N ILE A 159 -3.11 -10.41 5.56
CA ILE A 159 -3.30 -9.09 6.19
C ILE A 159 -3.24 -9.20 7.71
N GLU A 160 -3.85 -10.23 8.30
CA GLU A 160 -3.77 -10.48 9.74
C GLU A 160 -2.32 -10.56 10.25
N LYS A 161 -1.43 -11.20 9.48
CA LYS A 161 0.00 -11.24 9.81
C LYS A 161 0.63 -9.85 9.74
N LEU A 162 0.38 -9.10 8.66
CA LEU A 162 1.02 -7.80 8.43
C LEU A 162 0.56 -6.73 9.42
N VAL A 163 -0.73 -6.64 9.72
CA VAL A 163 -1.27 -5.62 10.66
C VAL A 163 -0.68 -5.74 12.05
N LYS A 164 -0.29 -6.95 12.48
CA LYS A 164 0.34 -7.20 13.80
C LYS A 164 1.72 -6.53 13.92
N TYR A 165 2.40 -6.26 12.81
CA TYR A 165 3.68 -5.56 12.78
C TYR A 165 3.54 -4.08 12.46
N VAL A 166 2.57 -3.74 11.58
CA VAL A 166 2.29 -2.34 11.20
C VAL A 166 1.65 -1.57 12.34
N GLU A 167 0.75 -2.21 13.09
CA GLU A 167 -0.05 -1.59 14.16
C GLU A 167 -0.66 -0.25 13.69
N PRO A 168 -1.52 -0.28 12.62
CA PRO A 168 -2.08 0.95 12.07
C PRO A 168 -3.06 1.60 13.05
N THR A 169 -3.05 2.94 13.13
CA THR A 169 -3.98 3.72 13.97
C THR A 169 -5.26 4.10 13.23
N CYS A 170 -5.20 4.08 11.91
CA CYS A 170 -6.33 4.26 11.01
C CYS A 170 -6.05 3.53 9.69
N GLY A 171 -7.07 3.38 8.84
CA GLY A 171 -6.84 2.70 7.58
C GLY A 171 -8.06 2.63 6.68
N LEU A 172 -7.84 2.06 5.50
CA LEU A 172 -8.87 1.85 4.48
C LEU A 172 -8.61 0.57 3.67
N ILE A 173 -9.69 0.04 3.12
CA ILE A 173 -9.64 -0.92 2.03
C ILE A 173 -10.08 -0.17 0.77
N THR A 174 -9.23 -0.13 -0.26
CA THR A 174 -9.54 0.62 -1.49
C THR A 174 -10.72 0.02 -2.24
N ASN A 175 -10.73 -1.28 -2.40
CA ASN A 175 -11.84 -2.07 -2.95
C ASN A 175 -11.60 -3.56 -2.70
N VAL A 176 -12.63 -4.37 -2.94
CA VAL A 176 -12.54 -5.81 -3.08
C VAL A 176 -12.95 -6.19 -4.51
N GLY A 177 -12.17 -7.08 -5.13
CA GLY A 177 -12.36 -7.48 -6.52
C GLY A 177 -11.83 -8.88 -6.78
N ARG A 178 -12.09 -9.41 -7.97
CA ARG A 178 -11.66 -10.75 -8.38
C ARG A 178 -10.19 -10.73 -8.79
N ALA A 179 -9.30 -10.95 -7.82
CA ALA A 179 -7.86 -11.10 -8.04
C ALA A 179 -7.31 -12.19 -7.12
N HIS A 180 -6.22 -12.84 -7.53
CA HIS A 180 -5.57 -13.93 -6.78
C HIS A 180 -6.55 -15.03 -6.35
N LEU A 181 -7.57 -15.32 -7.18
CA LEU A 181 -8.64 -16.28 -6.84
C LEU A 181 -8.09 -17.67 -6.53
N GLN A 182 -6.98 -18.07 -7.17
CA GLN A 182 -6.31 -19.31 -6.85
C GLN A 182 -5.81 -19.37 -5.41
N GLY A 183 -5.25 -18.27 -4.89
CA GLY A 183 -4.73 -18.20 -3.53
C GLY A 183 -5.82 -18.02 -2.47
N PHE A 184 -6.85 -17.21 -2.75
CA PHE A 184 -7.95 -16.95 -1.83
C PHE A 184 -9.07 -17.99 -1.88
N GLY A 185 -9.11 -18.82 -2.93
CA GLY A 185 -10.13 -19.85 -3.14
C GLY A 185 -11.50 -19.32 -3.63
N SER A 186 -11.86 -18.09 -3.32
CA SER A 186 -13.14 -17.48 -3.71
C SER A 186 -13.13 -15.95 -3.54
N PHE A 187 -14.14 -15.27 -4.08
CA PHE A 187 -14.36 -13.85 -3.84
C PHE A 187 -14.63 -13.56 -2.34
N GLU A 188 -15.37 -14.41 -1.66
CA GLU A 188 -15.57 -14.31 -0.21
C GLU A 188 -14.25 -14.47 0.57
N GLY A 189 -13.32 -15.28 0.07
CA GLY A 189 -11.97 -15.38 0.60
C GLY A 189 -11.20 -14.07 0.48
N VAL A 190 -11.36 -13.34 -0.63
CA VAL A 190 -10.80 -11.99 -0.81
C VAL A 190 -11.40 -11.02 0.22
N LYS A 191 -12.74 -10.95 0.34
CA LYS A 191 -13.45 -10.08 1.30
C LYS A 191 -12.98 -10.35 2.72
N ARG A 192 -12.95 -11.62 3.13
CA ARG A 192 -12.50 -12.03 4.47
C ARG A 192 -11.07 -11.59 4.74
N THR A 193 -10.13 -11.86 3.82
CA THR A 193 -8.72 -11.52 4.03
C THR A 193 -8.49 -10.01 4.08
N LYS A 194 -9.12 -9.23 3.18
CA LYS A 194 -9.00 -7.77 3.25
C LYS A 194 -9.65 -7.22 4.53
N GLY A 195 -10.76 -7.83 4.96
CA GLY A 195 -11.47 -7.51 6.20
C GLY A 195 -10.64 -7.69 7.48
N GLU A 196 -9.54 -8.46 7.45
CA GLU A 196 -8.60 -8.61 8.56
C GLU A 196 -8.00 -7.25 9.01
N LEU A 197 -7.88 -6.26 8.09
CA LEU A 197 -7.55 -4.89 8.47
C LEU A 197 -8.67 -4.24 9.30
N TYR A 198 -9.91 -4.44 8.91
CA TYR A 198 -11.06 -3.92 9.66
C TYR A 198 -11.15 -4.57 11.05
N ASP A 199 -10.91 -5.88 11.13
CA ASP A 199 -10.88 -6.60 12.42
C ASP A 199 -9.83 -6.01 13.37
N PHE A 200 -8.63 -5.72 12.84
CA PHE A 200 -7.57 -5.10 13.63
C PHE A 200 -7.94 -3.69 14.09
N LEU A 201 -8.42 -2.83 13.18
CA LEU A 201 -8.81 -1.46 13.52
C LEU A 201 -9.94 -1.45 14.58
N LYS A 202 -10.96 -2.28 14.43
CA LYS A 202 -12.04 -2.39 15.42
C LYS A 202 -11.51 -2.83 16.79
N ALA A 203 -10.61 -3.82 16.82
CA ALA A 203 -10.05 -4.34 18.08
C ALA A 203 -9.15 -3.32 18.81
N HIS A 204 -8.64 -2.29 18.11
CA HIS A 204 -7.70 -1.32 18.67
C HIS A 204 -8.23 0.14 18.65
N ASP A 205 -9.54 0.32 18.56
CA ASP A 205 -10.20 1.64 18.50
C ASP A 205 -9.64 2.55 17.37
N GLY A 206 -9.26 1.92 16.25
CA GLY A 206 -8.73 2.60 15.08
C GLY A 206 -9.82 3.31 14.28
N LEU A 207 -9.44 4.36 13.56
CA LEU A 207 -10.32 5.09 12.65
C LEU A 207 -10.41 4.40 11.29
N LEU A 208 -11.63 4.18 10.81
CA LEU A 208 -11.89 3.65 9.48
C LEU A 208 -12.22 4.80 8.51
N PHE A 209 -11.52 4.84 7.36
CA PHE A 209 -11.93 5.62 6.19
C PHE A 209 -12.65 4.69 5.23
N LEU A 210 -13.93 4.94 4.99
CA LEU A 210 -14.83 4.02 4.28
C LEU A 210 -15.34 4.65 2.98
N ASN A 211 -15.12 3.96 1.85
CA ASN A 211 -15.83 4.26 0.61
C ASN A 211 -17.27 3.73 0.72
N GLU A 212 -18.22 4.63 1.00
CA GLU A 212 -19.62 4.23 1.20
C GLU A 212 -20.36 3.94 -0.10
N SER A 213 -19.85 4.39 -1.24
CA SER A 213 -20.39 4.03 -2.55
C SER A 213 -20.04 2.59 -2.98
N ASN A 214 -19.16 1.91 -2.22
CA ASN A 214 -18.81 0.51 -2.45
C ASN A 214 -19.61 -0.41 -1.52
N ALA A 215 -20.62 -1.08 -2.07
CA ALA A 215 -21.53 -1.94 -1.31
C ALA A 215 -20.83 -3.07 -0.54
N ASP A 216 -19.78 -3.69 -1.11
CA ASP A 216 -19.01 -4.74 -0.41
C ASP A 216 -18.29 -4.18 0.81
N LEU A 217 -17.68 -2.99 0.69
CA LEU A 217 -16.97 -2.37 1.81
C LEU A 217 -17.92 -1.92 2.92
N THR A 218 -19.08 -1.38 2.55
CA THR A 218 -20.13 -0.99 3.51
C THR A 218 -20.69 -2.19 4.25
N GLU A 219 -20.95 -3.30 3.55
CA GLU A 219 -21.37 -4.56 4.17
C GLU A 219 -20.30 -5.07 5.16
N MET A 220 -19.04 -5.11 4.73
CA MET A 220 -17.92 -5.56 5.57
C MET A 220 -17.72 -4.68 6.81
N ALA A 221 -17.94 -3.37 6.70
CA ALA A 221 -17.85 -2.44 7.84
C ALA A 221 -19.04 -2.60 8.79
N ALA A 222 -20.27 -2.73 8.25
CA ALA A 222 -21.47 -2.90 9.04
C ALA A 222 -21.45 -4.16 9.93
N GLN A 223 -20.80 -5.23 9.48
CA GLN A 223 -20.63 -6.46 10.26
C GLN A 223 -19.76 -6.28 11.51
N ARG A 224 -19.04 -5.15 11.65
CA ARG A 224 -18.04 -4.90 12.71
C ARG A 224 -18.40 -3.76 13.66
N GLU A 225 -19.47 -3.03 13.39
CA GLU A 225 -20.00 -1.96 14.26
C GLU A 225 -18.91 -0.94 14.69
N PHE A 226 -18.26 -0.29 13.73
CA PHE A 226 -17.25 0.73 14.01
C PHE A 226 -17.84 1.95 14.71
N GLU A 227 -17.14 2.47 15.72
CA GLU A 227 -17.50 3.71 16.43
C GLU A 227 -16.90 4.95 15.75
N ARG A 228 -15.78 4.77 15.03
CA ARG A 228 -15.02 5.85 14.40
C ARG A 228 -14.88 5.58 12.91
N VAL A 229 -15.75 6.19 12.13
CA VAL A 229 -15.76 6.11 10.66
C VAL A 229 -15.82 7.52 10.09
N ILE A 230 -15.07 7.74 9.02
CA ILE A 230 -15.20 8.89 8.13
C ILE A 230 -15.46 8.34 6.74
N THR A 231 -16.51 8.80 6.08
CA THR A 231 -16.95 8.27 4.81
C THR A 231 -16.52 9.14 3.63
N TYR A 232 -16.31 8.52 2.50
CA TYR A 232 -16.15 9.18 1.22
C TYR A 232 -16.85 8.40 0.12
N GLY A 233 -17.22 9.06 -0.97
CA GLY A 233 -17.88 8.41 -2.07
C GLY A 233 -18.48 9.37 -3.08
N GLN A 234 -19.36 8.83 -3.94
CA GLN A 234 -20.04 9.59 -4.98
C GLN A 234 -21.47 9.95 -4.57
N ASP A 235 -21.92 9.45 -3.44
CA ASP A 235 -23.23 9.71 -2.88
C ASP A 235 -23.21 10.96 -2.00
N ASP A 236 -24.31 11.70 -2.01
CA ASP A 236 -24.49 12.95 -1.26
C ASP A 236 -24.63 12.75 0.27
N THR A 237 -24.53 11.53 0.74
CA THR A 237 -24.51 11.18 2.17
C THR A 237 -23.08 11.18 2.76
N ALA A 238 -22.07 10.99 1.93
CA ALA A 238 -20.67 10.90 2.36
C ALA A 238 -20.15 12.18 3.03
N ASP A 239 -19.23 12.03 3.99
CA ASP A 239 -18.52 13.16 4.61
C ASP A 239 -17.68 13.94 3.59
N VAL A 240 -17.13 13.23 2.59
CA VAL A 240 -16.47 13.80 1.42
C VAL A 240 -17.09 13.17 0.18
N GLU A 241 -17.74 13.99 -0.62
CA GLU A 241 -18.36 13.53 -1.86
C GLU A 241 -17.67 14.10 -3.09
N GLY A 242 -17.73 13.39 -4.21
CA GLY A 242 -17.19 13.88 -5.47
C GLY A 242 -17.76 13.18 -6.67
N HIS A 243 -17.71 13.83 -7.83
CA HIS A 243 -18.20 13.29 -9.09
C HIS A 243 -17.29 13.67 -10.25
N VAL A 244 -17.24 12.79 -11.23
CA VAL A 244 -16.48 13.01 -12.47
C VAL A 244 -17.12 14.11 -13.29
N ILE A 245 -16.33 15.11 -13.70
CA ILE A 245 -16.73 16.12 -14.68
C ILE A 245 -16.40 15.63 -16.08
N SER A 246 -15.17 15.13 -16.28
CA SER A 246 -14.69 14.58 -17.55
C SER A 246 -13.49 13.66 -17.34
N CYS A 247 -13.22 12.83 -18.34
CA CYS A 247 -12.08 11.92 -18.34
C CYS A 247 -11.51 11.79 -19.77
N ALA A 248 -10.95 12.91 -20.33
CA ALA A 248 -10.47 12.96 -21.72
C ALA A 248 -9.22 13.83 -21.89
N PRO A 249 -7.99 13.29 -21.83
CA PRO A 249 -7.63 11.95 -21.37
C PRO A 249 -7.55 11.84 -19.86
N PHE A 250 -7.37 12.96 -19.15
CA PHE A 250 -7.17 13.02 -17.71
C PHE A 250 -8.49 13.19 -16.96
N LEU A 251 -8.55 12.61 -15.78
CA LEU A 251 -9.66 12.75 -14.87
C LEU A 251 -9.76 14.20 -14.37
N LYS A 252 -10.89 14.85 -14.67
CA LYS A 252 -11.34 16.08 -14.04
C LYS A 252 -12.56 15.76 -13.19
N PHE A 253 -12.55 16.19 -11.94
CA PHE A 253 -13.64 15.94 -11.00
C PHE A 253 -13.90 17.13 -10.09
N ALA A 254 -15.10 17.16 -9.50
CA ALA A 254 -15.47 18.09 -8.45
C ALA A 254 -15.66 17.33 -7.14
N TRP A 255 -15.40 18.01 -6.02
CA TRP A 255 -15.61 17.47 -4.69
C TRP A 255 -16.04 18.54 -3.71
N GLN A 256 -16.71 18.11 -2.65
CA GLN A 256 -17.04 18.94 -1.48
C GLN A 256 -16.97 18.12 -0.20
N SER A 257 -16.95 18.76 0.94
CA SER A 257 -16.80 18.10 2.24
C SER A 257 -17.64 18.74 3.32
N ARG A 258 -18.18 17.91 4.19
CA ARG A 258 -18.85 18.29 5.44
C ARG A 258 -17.89 18.28 6.64
N LEU A 259 -16.67 17.78 6.48
CA LEU A 259 -15.66 17.70 7.55
C LEU A 259 -15.05 19.06 7.91
N ASN A 260 -15.09 20.02 7.01
CA ASN A 260 -14.45 21.32 7.23
C ASN A 260 -15.44 22.34 7.81
N THR A 261 -15.36 22.55 9.11
CA THR A 261 -16.20 23.51 9.83
C THR A 261 -15.82 24.99 9.62
N GLN A 262 -14.66 25.28 8.99
CA GLN A 262 -14.19 26.66 8.76
C GLN A 262 -14.67 27.23 7.41
N GLN A 263 -15.23 26.42 6.54
CA GLN A 263 -15.81 26.83 5.26
C GLN A 263 -17.26 26.34 5.13
N PRO A 264 -18.09 27.04 4.36
CA PRO A 264 -19.44 26.54 4.10
C PRO A 264 -19.39 25.14 3.50
N ALA A 265 -20.23 24.23 3.97
CA ALA A 265 -20.36 22.86 3.48
C ALA A 265 -20.71 22.77 1.98
N THR A 266 -21.02 23.90 1.36
CA THR A 266 -21.39 24.05 -0.06
C THR A 266 -20.22 24.49 -0.95
N THR A 267 -18.99 24.58 -0.43
CA THR A 267 -17.85 24.95 -1.26
C THR A 267 -17.42 23.77 -2.13
N ILE A 268 -17.58 23.94 -3.43
CA ILE A 268 -17.17 22.93 -4.44
C ILE A 268 -15.77 23.27 -4.94
N TYR A 269 -14.92 22.27 -4.99
CA TYR A 269 -13.57 22.34 -5.54
C TYR A 269 -13.48 21.51 -6.80
N GLU A 270 -12.87 22.03 -7.86
CA GLU A 270 -12.58 21.28 -9.09
C GLU A 270 -11.09 20.98 -9.17
N VAL A 271 -10.75 19.79 -9.61
CA VAL A 271 -9.37 19.30 -9.77
C VAL A 271 -9.22 18.66 -11.15
N LEU A 272 -8.20 19.09 -11.89
CA LEU A 272 -7.75 18.42 -13.12
C LEU A 272 -6.46 17.67 -12.79
N THR A 273 -6.47 16.36 -12.94
CA THR A 273 -5.34 15.49 -12.59
C THR A 273 -4.50 15.09 -13.79
N HIS A 274 -3.41 14.37 -13.55
CA HIS A 274 -2.63 13.66 -14.57
C HIS A 274 -2.92 12.15 -14.57
N LEU A 275 -3.99 11.70 -13.93
CA LEU A 275 -4.43 10.31 -13.92
C LEU A 275 -5.49 10.07 -14.98
N ILE A 276 -5.44 8.90 -15.61
CA ILE A 276 -6.40 8.42 -16.60
C ILE A 276 -7.36 7.45 -15.93
N GLY A 277 -8.64 7.54 -16.28
CA GLY A 277 -9.68 6.63 -15.81
C GLY A 277 -10.50 7.17 -14.65
N SER A 278 -11.83 7.12 -14.82
CA SER A 278 -12.81 7.55 -13.82
C SER A 278 -12.75 6.74 -12.52
N TYR A 279 -12.27 5.50 -12.60
CA TYR A 279 -12.05 4.62 -11.43
C TYR A 279 -10.99 5.17 -10.44
N ASN A 280 -10.21 6.18 -10.84
CA ASN A 280 -9.30 6.86 -9.92
C ASN A 280 -10.00 7.88 -9.02
N LEU A 281 -11.27 8.21 -9.27
CA LEU A 281 -12.01 9.14 -8.40
C LEU A 281 -12.04 8.65 -6.95
N ASP A 282 -12.29 7.38 -6.70
CA ASP A 282 -12.33 6.81 -5.36
C ASP A 282 -10.96 6.92 -4.65
N ASN A 283 -9.85 6.76 -5.40
CA ASN A 283 -8.51 6.93 -4.87
C ASN A 283 -8.22 8.42 -4.49
N MET A 284 -8.75 9.36 -5.31
CA MET A 284 -8.67 10.80 -5.02
C MET A 284 -9.49 11.17 -3.78
N LEU A 285 -10.74 10.68 -3.69
CA LEU A 285 -11.61 10.96 -2.55
C LEU A 285 -11.04 10.41 -1.24
N ALA A 286 -10.43 9.22 -1.27
CA ALA A 286 -9.70 8.69 -0.13
C ALA A 286 -8.56 9.63 0.32
N ALA A 287 -7.76 10.13 -0.62
CA ALA A 287 -6.66 11.06 -0.31
C ALA A 287 -7.16 12.40 0.23
N ILE A 288 -8.24 12.94 -0.34
CA ILE A 288 -8.90 14.17 0.14
C ILE A 288 -9.38 13.99 1.58
N THR A 289 -10.11 12.90 1.85
CA THR A 289 -10.70 12.60 3.16
C THR A 289 -9.64 12.51 4.24
N ILE A 290 -8.57 11.76 3.96
CA ILE A 290 -7.44 11.61 4.88
C ILE A 290 -6.71 12.94 5.08
N GLY A 291 -6.46 13.69 4.00
CA GLY A 291 -5.84 15.02 4.08
C GLY A 291 -6.62 15.97 4.97
N LEU A 292 -7.93 16.06 4.77
CA LEU A 292 -8.83 16.90 5.59
C LEU A 292 -8.82 16.47 7.06
N HIS A 293 -8.88 15.15 7.33
CA HIS A 293 -8.84 14.62 8.69
C HIS A 293 -7.56 15.03 9.44
N PHE A 294 -6.42 15.02 8.77
CA PHE A 294 -5.14 15.46 9.35
C PHE A 294 -4.92 16.97 9.22
N GLY A 295 -5.91 17.74 8.74
CA GLY A 295 -5.89 19.19 8.70
C GLY A 295 -5.00 19.76 7.59
N VAL A 296 -4.84 19.07 6.47
CA VAL A 296 -4.37 19.65 5.21
C VAL A 296 -5.51 20.51 4.65
N THR A 297 -5.22 21.71 4.21
CA THR A 297 -6.26 22.62 3.70
C THR A 297 -6.77 22.17 2.34
N PRO A 298 -8.03 22.49 1.97
CA PRO A 298 -8.57 22.14 0.64
C PRO A 298 -7.70 22.65 -0.52
N GLN A 299 -7.10 23.82 -0.40
CA GLN A 299 -6.22 24.39 -1.42
C GLN A 299 -4.93 23.59 -1.59
N GLN A 300 -4.32 23.17 -0.48
CA GLN A 300 -3.15 22.30 -0.49
C GLN A 300 -3.50 20.91 -1.08
N ILE A 301 -4.66 20.36 -0.74
CA ILE A 301 -5.14 19.10 -1.29
C ILE A 301 -5.30 19.21 -2.81
N CYS A 302 -5.99 20.23 -3.32
CA CYS A 302 -6.13 20.44 -4.76
C CYS A 302 -4.76 20.58 -5.43
N HIS A 303 -3.86 21.40 -4.85
CA HIS A 303 -2.50 21.59 -5.35
C HIS A 303 -1.73 20.25 -5.46
N ALA A 304 -1.77 19.42 -4.43
CA ALA A 304 -1.10 18.12 -4.43
C ALA A 304 -1.65 17.19 -5.52
N LEU A 305 -2.98 17.10 -5.65
CA LEU A 305 -3.63 16.21 -6.61
C LEU A 305 -3.44 16.67 -8.08
N GLU A 306 -3.44 17.97 -8.33
CA GLU A 306 -3.17 18.56 -9.65
C GLU A 306 -1.72 18.34 -10.11
N ASN A 307 -0.76 18.34 -9.19
CA ASN A 307 0.65 18.18 -9.48
C ASN A 307 1.15 16.74 -9.42
N TYR A 308 0.32 15.80 -8.94
CA TYR A 308 0.72 14.39 -8.92
C TYR A 308 0.77 13.79 -10.32
N VAL A 309 1.95 13.32 -10.71
CA VAL A 309 2.20 12.62 -11.98
C VAL A 309 2.59 11.17 -11.69
N PRO A 310 1.84 10.17 -12.21
CA PRO A 310 2.18 8.77 -11.98
C PRO A 310 3.48 8.36 -12.70
N HIS A 311 4.33 7.59 -11.99
CA HIS A 311 5.63 7.11 -12.52
C HIS A 311 5.78 5.58 -12.45
N ASN A 312 4.68 4.85 -12.18
CA ASN A 312 4.71 3.45 -11.78
C ASN A 312 4.03 2.51 -12.78
N ASN A 313 3.90 2.91 -14.04
CA ASN A 313 3.21 2.16 -15.11
C ASN A 313 1.75 1.81 -14.78
N ARG A 314 1.06 2.69 -14.03
CA ARG A 314 -0.37 2.55 -13.67
C ARG A 314 -1.13 3.73 -14.25
N SER A 315 -1.97 3.46 -15.25
CA SER A 315 -2.77 4.48 -15.94
C SER A 315 -1.95 5.71 -16.39
N GLN A 316 -0.70 5.47 -16.78
CA GLN A 316 0.28 6.52 -17.11
C GLN A 316 0.20 6.86 -18.60
N LEU A 317 0.01 8.16 -18.90
CA LEU A 317 0.14 8.63 -20.29
C LEU A 317 1.61 8.85 -20.64
N THR A 318 2.04 8.24 -21.72
CA THR A 318 3.37 8.43 -22.31
C THR A 318 3.22 8.88 -23.75
N GLU A 319 3.79 10.03 -24.10
CA GLU A 319 3.81 10.53 -25.46
C GLU A 319 5.11 10.11 -26.14
N THR A 320 4.97 9.54 -27.33
CA THR A 320 6.09 9.19 -28.20
C THR A 320 6.07 10.06 -29.46
N ALA A 321 7.07 9.94 -30.31
CA ALA A 321 7.11 10.71 -31.56
C ALA A 321 5.89 10.48 -32.48
N HIS A 322 5.18 9.35 -32.35
CA HIS A 322 4.12 8.95 -33.28
C HIS A 322 2.83 8.53 -32.57
N ASN A 323 2.85 8.25 -31.28
CA ASN A 323 1.72 7.67 -30.55
C ASN A 323 1.59 8.25 -29.14
N LYS A 324 0.36 8.23 -28.63
CA LYS A 324 0.07 8.39 -27.21
C LYS A 324 -0.21 7.00 -26.63
N LEU A 325 0.54 6.61 -25.62
CA LEU A 325 0.44 5.31 -24.97
C LEU A 325 -0.15 5.47 -23.57
N ILE A 326 -1.20 4.73 -23.28
CA ILE A 326 -1.68 4.55 -21.92
C ILE A 326 -1.01 3.27 -21.40
N VAL A 327 -0.05 3.43 -20.50
CA VAL A 327 0.69 2.31 -19.92
C VAL A 327 0.04 1.92 -18.60
N ASP A 328 -0.59 0.74 -18.57
CA ASP A 328 -1.16 0.12 -17.38
C ASP A 328 -0.70 -1.35 -17.32
N ALA A 329 0.60 -1.54 -17.09
CA ALA A 329 1.29 -2.79 -17.32
C ALA A 329 1.93 -3.38 -16.06
N TYR A 330 1.46 -2.98 -14.86
CA TYR A 330 2.00 -3.51 -13.61
C TYR A 330 1.48 -4.92 -13.30
N ASN A 331 0.17 -5.11 -13.37
CA ASN A 331 -0.51 -6.38 -13.16
C ASN A 331 -1.88 -6.37 -13.84
N ALA A 332 -2.42 -7.54 -14.15
CA ALA A 332 -3.74 -7.70 -14.78
C ALA A 332 -4.60 -8.65 -13.95
N ASN A 333 -5.83 -8.23 -13.67
CA ASN A 333 -6.88 -9.06 -13.07
C ASN A 333 -8.23 -8.69 -13.67
N PRO A 334 -9.29 -9.52 -13.53
CA PRO A 334 -10.59 -9.26 -14.16
C PRO A 334 -11.15 -7.87 -13.87
N SER A 335 -11.09 -7.42 -12.61
CA SER A 335 -11.65 -6.11 -12.23
C SER A 335 -10.86 -4.93 -12.80
N SER A 336 -9.51 -5.00 -12.81
CA SER A 336 -8.68 -3.92 -13.36
C SER A 336 -8.73 -3.87 -14.88
N MET A 337 -8.78 -5.03 -15.54
CA MET A 337 -8.89 -5.12 -17.01
C MET A 337 -10.23 -4.57 -17.50
N ALA A 338 -11.34 -4.97 -16.86
CA ALA A 338 -12.67 -4.45 -17.19
C ALA A 338 -12.69 -2.91 -17.08
N ALA A 339 -12.21 -2.35 -15.98
CA ALA A 339 -12.18 -0.89 -15.78
C ALA A 339 -11.30 -0.17 -16.81
N ALA A 340 -10.13 -0.73 -17.16
CA ALA A 340 -9.22 -0.15 -18.14
C ALA A 340 -9.81 -0.20 -19.56
N ILE A 341 -10.42 -1.32 -19.96
CA ILE A 341 -11.05 -1.51 -21.26
C ILE A 341 -12.25 -0.59 -21.39
N GLU A 342 -13.13 -0.51 -20.39
CA GLU A 342 -14.29 0.39 -20.38
C GLU A 342 -13.86 1.86 -20.53
N ASN A 343 -12.88 2.29 -19.76
CA ASN A 343 -12.35 3.64 -19.88
C ASN A 343 -11.75 3.90 -21.27
N PHE A 344 -11.02 2.93 -21.85
CA PHE A 344 -10.47 3.07 -23.21
C PHE A 344 -11.57 3.06 -24.28
N HIS A 345 -12.66 2.33 -24.06
CA HIS A 345 -13.82 2.29 -24.97
C HIS A 345 -14.48 3.67 -25.08
N VAL A 346 -14.71 4.35 -23.98
CA VAL A 346 -15.42 5.64 -23.96
C VAL A 346 -14.55 6.85 -24.40
N MET A 347 -13.24 6.69 -24.53
CA MET A 347 -12.37 7.77 -25.00
C MET A 347 -12.72 8.17 -26.43
N ASP A 348 -12.94 9.46 -26.68
CA ASP A 348 -13.20 10.02 -28.00
C ASP A 348 -11.88 10.32 -28.73
N VAL A 349 -11.26 9.28 -29.27
CA VAL A 349 -10.01 9.36 -30.04
C VAL A 349 -10.07 8.44 -31.26
N ASN A 350 -9.41 8.83 -32.36
CA ASN A 350 -9.32 8.01 -33.55
C ASN A 350 -8.20 6.99 -33.47
N ASN A 351 -8.33 5.89 -34.23
CA ASN A 351 -7.27 4.85 -34.38
C ASN A 351 -6.83 4.22 -33.07
N LYS A 352 -7.78 3.77 -32.25
CA LYS A 352 -7.50 3.04 -31.02
C LYS A 352 -6.91 1.66 -31.28
N MET A 353 -5.89 1.29 -30.52
CA MET A 353 -5.37 -0.07 -30.48
C MET A 353 -5.10 -0.46 -29.03
N ALA A 354 -5.64 -1.62 -28.59
CA ALA A 354 -5.36 -2.19 -27.28
C ALA A 354 -4.39 -3.37 -27.42
N ILE A 355 -3.40 -3.43 -26.54
CA ILE A 355 -2.49 -4.58 -26.37
C ILE A 355 -2.75 -5.12 -24.99
N LEU A 356 -3.36 -6.30 -24.91
CA LEU A 356 -3.80 -6.92 -23.66
C LEU A 356 -2.88 -8.09 -23.32
N GLY A 357 -2.47 -8.19 -22.07
CA GLY A 357 -1.72 -9.31 -21.53
C GLY A 357 -2.64 -10.31 -20.81
N ASP A 358 -2.14 -11.50 -20.55
CA ASP A 358 -2.85 -12.54 -19.82
C ASP A 358 -3.07 -12.14 -18.35
N MET A 359 -4.24 -12.51 -17.83
CA MET A 359 -4.53 -12.44 -16.40
C MET A 359 -4.08 -13.75 -15.73
N ARG A 360 -3.13 -13.65 -14.82
CA ARG A 360 -2.58 -14.80 -14.09
C ARG A 360 -3.29 -14.99 -12.74
N GLU A 361 -3.00 -16.12 -12.09
CA GLU A 361 -3.48 -16.44 -10.73
C GLU A 361 -5.02 -16.61 -10.60
N LEU A 362 -5.68 -16.94 -11.71
CA LEU A 362 -7.13 -17.18 -11.75
C LEU A 362 -7.52 -18.64 -11.51
N GLY A 363 -6.55 -19.57 -11.60
CA GLY A 363 -6.82 -21.01 -11.48
C GLY A 363 -7.86 -21.49 -12.49
N ASP A 364 -8.83 -22.28 -12.05
CA ASP A 364 -9.88 -22.86 -12.90
C ASP A 364 -10.82 -21.80 -13.52
N ALA A 365 -10.91 -20.60 -12.93
CA ALA A 365 -11.71 -19.50 -13.46
C ALA A 365 -11.08 -18.80 -14.68
N SER A 366 -9.83 -19.14 -15.05
CA SER A 366 -9.06 -18.42 -16.07
C SER A 366 -9.78 -18.31 -17.41
N ALA A 367 -10.29 -19.43 -17.93
CA ALA A 367 -10.95 -19.46 -19.23
C ALA A 367 -12.23 -18.59 -19.26
N GLU A 368 -13.04 -18.64 -18.21
CA GLU A 368 -14.27 -17.86 -18.07
C GLU A 368 -13.97 -16.36 -17.96
N GLU A 369 -13.00 -15.99 -17.12
CA GLU A 369 -12.67 -14.57 -16.88
C GLU A 369 -11.98 -13.89 -18.08
N HIS A 370 -11.26 -14.64 -18.93
CA HIS A 370 -10.70 -14.10 -20.18
C HIS A 370 -11.74 -13.96 -21.29
N GLN A 371 -12.91 -14.60 -21.19
CA GLN A 371 -13.98 -14.48 -22.18
C GLN A 371 -14.98 -13.35 -21.88
N LYS A 372 -15.02 -12.87 -20.66
CA LYS A 372 -15.84 -11.72 -20.26
C LYS A 372 -15.30 -10.43 -20.81
#